data_430edc833f3bb1e53cabc5aaf16ee6b6
#
_entry.id   430edc833f3bb1e53cabc5aaf16ee6b6
#
_cell.length_a   1.000
_cell.length_b   1.000
_cell.length_c   1.000
_cell.angle_alpha   90.00
_cell.angle_beta   90.00
_cell.angle_gamma   90.00
#
_symmetry.space_group_name_H-M   'P 1'
#
loop_
_entity.id
_entity.type
_entity.pdbx_description
1 polymer ?
#
loop_
_entity_poly.entity_id
_entity_poly.type
_entity_poly.pdbx_seq_one_letter_code
_entity_poly.pdbx_strand_id
1 'polypeptide(L)'
;MINEVRNTVLSIANKNNFGYITPNDFNLYARQAQLDIFEDYFYQYNAWNVKQNVRQSGTGYADIVKSLEEVLDSFSATRALLYRGSSLYDLPENYYLINKINYYNTVITTGSTTNFGTNLLEDNTATFITDNVQVGNLVSNDETGLSAFVTAVVSETELNLSNDLFNLLGIDYTIVSTNPSTIREIERVSQNKIFYLNSSPLTYPTAMYPAYVLGGADGTAGSSNTFGNTVTVYPDSIGTQGMVITQYIRYPRVPNWTYVQVGINQEPSLD
;
A
#
# COMPACT_ATOMS: atom_id res chain seq x y z
N MET A 1 -5.78 -24.25 -1.53
CA MET A 1 -6.46 -23.47 -0.48
C MET A 1 -7.89 -23.06 -0.85
N ILE A 2 -8.16 -22.25 -1.90
CA ILE A 2 -9.56 -21.84 -2.22
C ILE A 2 -10.47 -23.02 -2.58
N ASN A 3 -9.97 -24.04 -3.28
CA ASN A 3 -10.72 -25.26 -3.58
C ASN A 3 -11.08 -26.07 -2.33
N GLU A 4 -10.22 -26.11 -1.33
CA GLU A 4 -10.50 -26.80 -0.05
C GLU A 4 -11.62 -26.09 0.70
N VAL A 5 -11.55 -24.74 0.78
CA VAL A 5 -12.62 -23.94 1.40
C VAL A 5 -13.95 -24.17 0.68
N ARG A 6 -13.96 -24.15 -0.65
CA ARG A 6 -15.16 -24.42 -1.44
C ARG A 6 -15.71 -25.83 -1.16
N ASN A 7 -14.87 -26.85 -1.18
CA ASN A 7 -15.28 -28.22 -0.94
C ASN A 7 -15.82 -28.38 0.49
N THR A 8 -15.23 -27.75 1.46
CA THR A 8 -15.73 -27.73 2.85
C THR A 8 -17.09 -27.03 2.93
N VAL A 9 -17.27 -25.88 2.29
CA VAL A 9 -18.56 -25.18 2.24
C VAL A 9 -19.64 -26.06 1.57
N LEU A 10 -19.33 -26.70 0.44
CA LEU A 10 -20.25 -27.60 -0.25
C LEU A 10 -20.62 -28.79 0.63
N SER A 11 -19.67 -29.35 1.36
CA SER A 11 -19.89 -30.45 2.28
C SER A 11 -20.81 -30.05 3.45
N ILE A 12 -20.53 -28.91 4.08
CA ILE A 12 -21.34 -28.38 5.19
C ILE A 12 -22.74 -28.01 4.71
N ALA A 13 -22.87 -27.41 3.54
CA ALA A 13 -24.17 -27.07 2.95
C ALA A 13 -24.95 -28.28 2.39
N ASN A 14 -24.36 -29.46 2.47
CA ASN A 14 -24.91 -30.73 1.91
C ASN A 14 -25.29 -30.62 0.43
N LYS A 15 -24.55 -29.81 -0.34
CA LYS A 15 -24.81 -29.54 -1.76
C LYS A 15 -24.20 -30.58 -2.70
N ASN A 16 -23.37 -31.49 -2.18
CA ASN A 16 -22.75 -32.55 -3.00
C ASN A 16 -23.75 -33.46 -3.66
N ASN A 17 -24.96 -33.64 -3.04
CA ASN A 17 -26.00 -34.51 -3.55
C ASN A 17 -27.10 -33.77 -4.30
N PHE A 18 -27.41 -32.53 -3.92
CA PHE A 18 -28.49 -31.74 -4.52
C PHE A 18 -28.18 -30.25 -4.53
N GLY A 19 -27.64 -29.79 -5.60
CA GLY A 19 -27.48 -28.36 -5.86
C GLY A 19 -26.10 -27.97 -6.29
N TYR A 20 -26.03 -26.82 -6.89
CA TYR A 20 -24.81 -26.20 -7.44
C TYR A 20 -24.68 -24.78 -6.90
N ILE A 21 -23.49 -24.43 -6.44
CA ILE A 21 -23.13 -23.06 -6.11
C ILE A 21 -22.33 -22.52 -7.29
N THR A 22 -22.81 -21.46 -7.91
CA THR A 22 -22.07 -20.83 -9.00
C THR A 22 -20.78 -20.20 -8.50
N PRO A 23 -19.73 -20.06 -9.33
CA PRO A 23 -18.52 -19.36 -8.96
C PRO A 23 -18.80 -17.93 -8.47
N ASN A 24 -19.72 -17.23 -9.13
CA ASN A 24 -20.11 -15.89 -8.73
C ASN A 24 -20.73 -15.84 -7.33
N ASP A 25 -21.65 -16.76 -7.03
CA ASP A 25 -22.27 -16.83 -5.69
C ASP A 25 -21.22 -17.16 -4.62
N PHE A 26 -20.33 -18.14 -4.91
CA PHE A 26 -19.26 -18.48 -4.00
C PHE A 26 -18.33 -17.29 -3.74
N ASN A 27 -17.88 -16.59 -4.79
CA ASN A 27 -16.99 -15.43 -4.68
C ASN A 27 -17.65 -14.28 -3.91
N LEU A 28 -18.96 -14.06 -4.12
CA LEU A 28 -19.71 -13.04 -3.39
C LEU A 28 -19.74 -13.33 -1.88
N TYR A 29 -20.13 -14.56 -1.50
CA TYR A 29 -20.18 -14.94 -0.09
C TYR A 29 -18.79 -15.02 0.55
N ALA A 30 -17.80 -15.53 -0.18
CA ALA A 30 -16.41 -15.58 0.31
C ALA A 30 -15.84 -14.18 0.55
N ARG A 31 -16.13 -13.22 -0.34
CA ARG A 31 -15.75 -11.82 -0.16
C ARG A 31 -16.40 -11.22 1.09
N GLN A 32 -17.70 -11.43 1.28
CA GLN A 32 -18.40 -10.92 2.45
C GLN A 32 -17.84 -11.50 3.75
N ALA A 33 -17.69 -12.83 3.81
CA ALA A 33 -17.13 -13.52 4.98
C ALA A 33 -15.70 -13.05 5.31
N GLN A 34 -14.89 -12.76 4.28
CA GLN A 34 -13.53 -12.27 4.47
C GLN A 34 -13.52 -10.86 5.04
N LEU A 35 -14.44 -9.98 4.61
CA LEU A 35 -14.60 -8.65 5.17
C LEU A 35 -15.09 -8.72 6.63
N ASP A 36 -16.06 -9.56 6.93
CA ASP A 36 -16.57 -9.74 8.28
C ASP A 36 -15.47 -10.22 9.26
N ILE A 37 -14.63 -11.17 8.82
CA ILE A 37 -13.48 -11.65 9.60
C ILE A 37 -12.46 -10.52 9.79
N PHE A 38 -12.18 -9.75 8.75
CA PHE A 38 -11.25 -8.63 8.82
C PHE A 38 -11.72 -7.57 9.83
N GLU A 39 -12.99 -7.17 9.78
CA GLU A 39 -13.56 -6.21 10.72
C GLU A 39 -13.61 -6.74 12.16
N ASP A 40 -13.85 -8.06 12.33
CA ASP A 40 -13.86 -8.70 13.64
C ASP A 40 -12.47 -8.65 14.32
N TYR A 41 -11.37 -8.79 13.58
CA TYR A 41 -10.02 -8.61 14.14
C TYR A 41 -9.79 -7.20 14.69
N PHE A 42 -10.24 -6.15 13.98
CA PHE A 42 -10.17 -4.78 14.48
C PHE A 42 -11.03 -4.57 15.73
N TYR A 43 -12.23 -5.12 15.73
CA TYR A 43 -13.10 -5.05 16.90
C TYR A 43 -12.49 -5.75 18.11
N GLN A 44 -11.95 -6.95 17.93
CA GLN A 44 -11.28 -7.69 19.00
C GLN A 44 -10.06 -6.93 19.54
N TYR A 45 -9.22 -6.39 18.65
CA TYR A 45 -8.06 -5.59 19.05
C TYR A 45 -8.47 -4.39 19.92
N ASN A 46 -9.45 -3.62 19.48
CA ASN A 46 -9.97 -2.48 20.26
C ASN A 46 -10.57 -2.92 21.60
N ALA A 47 -11.36 -3.99 21.61
CA ALA A 47 -11.96 -4.51 22.83
C ALA A 47 -10.91 -4.97 23.87
N TRP A 48 -9.83 -5.60 23.41
CA TRP A 48 -8.73 -6.02 24.28
C TRP A 48 -7.89 -4.86 24.77
N ASN A 49 -7.61 -3.84 23.94
CA ASN A 49 -6.92 -2.63 24.35
C ASN A 49 -7.69 -1.89 25.46
N VAL A 50 -9.00 -1.75 25.32
CA VAL A 50 -9.84 -1.14 26.36
C VAL A 50 -9.79 -1.95 27.63
N LYS A 51 -9.89 -3.28 27.55
CA LYS A 51 -9.80 -4.17 28.72
C LYS A 51 -8.44 -4.07 29.44
N GLN A 52 -7.36 -3.96 28.69
CA GLN A 52 -6.00 -3.85 29.19
C GLN A 52 -5.80 -2.52 29.93
N ASN A 53 -6.32 -1.42 29.38
CA ASN A 53 -6.26 -0.10 30.02
C ASN A 53 -7.06 0.00 31.31
N VAL A 54 -8.14 -0.77 31.45
CA VAL A 54 -8.97 -0.82 32.65
C VAL A 54 -8.37 -1.75 33.73
N ARG A 55 -7.57 -2.74 33.34
CA ARG A 55 -6.91 -3.65 34.30
C ARG A 55 -5.64 -3.03 34.86
N GLN A 56 -5.69 -2.59 36.11
CA GLN A 56 -4.53 -2.10 36.85
C GLN A 56 -3.57 -3.22 37.33
N SER A 57 -3.94 -4.48 37.24
CA SER A 57 -3.09 -5.61 37.61
C SER A 57 -2.64 -6.41 36.40
N GLY A 58 -1.34 -6.44 36.17
CA GLY A 58 -0.69 -7.09 34.99
C GLY A 58 -0.70 -8.63 35.01
N THR A 59 -1.78 -9.27 35.38
CA THR A 59 -1.93 -10.73 35.38
C THR A 59 -2.60 -11.25 34.10
N GLY A 60 -2.09 -10.86 32.92
CA GLY A 60 -2.46 -11.48 31.66
C GLY A 60 -1.42 -12.53 31.27
N TYR A 61 -1.78 -13.81 31.29
CA TYR A 61 -0.87 -14.91 30.91
C TYR A 61 -0.64 -15.06 29.41
N ALA A 62 -1.37 -14.35 28.58
CA ALA A 62 -1.20 -14.35 27.12
C ALA A 62 -1.22 -12.92 26.60
N ASP A 63 -0.27 -12.59 25.77
CA ASP A 63 -0.22 -11.32 25.05
C ASP A 63 -1.15 -11.37 23.83
N ILE A 64 -2.45 -11.38 24.12
CA ILE A 64 -3.50 -11.47 23.09
C ILE A 64 -3.46 -10.23 22.19
N VAL A 65 -3.16 -9.07 22.76
CA VAL A 65 -3.07 -7.81 22.01
C VAL A 65 -1.96 -7.91 20.99
N LYS A 66 -0.80 -8.40 21.36
CA LYS A 66 0.34 -8.60 20.45
C LYS A 66 0.03 -9.60 19.34
N SER A 67 -0.65 -10.70 19.67
CA SER A 67 -1.08 -11.68 18.69
C SER A 67 -2.05 -11.07 17.67
N LEU A 68 -2.97 -10.21 18.10
CA LEU A 68 -3.88 -9.49 17.22
C LEU A 68 -3.16 -8.42 16.39
N GLU A 69 -2.16 -7.74 16.96
CA GLU A 69 -1.30 -6.81 16.22
C GLU A 69 -0.56 -7.52 15.08
N GLU A 70 0.03 -8.70 15.33
CA GLU A 70 0.70 -9.49 14.29
C GLU A 70 -0.26 -9.89 13.15
N VAL A 71 -1.52 -10.21 13.48
CA VAL A 71 -2.54 -10.48 12.46
C VAL A 71 -2.86 -9.22 11.66
N LEU A 72 -3.04 -8.06 12.32
CA LEU A 72 -3.31 -6.79 11.64
C LEU A 72 -2.12 -6.35 10.78
N ASP A 73 -0.90 -6.57 11.24
CA ASP A 73 0.32 -6.26 10.50
C ASP A 73 0.45 -7.09 9.21
N SER A 74 -0.16 -8.26 9.14
CA SER A 74 -0.21 -9.03 7.89
C SER A 74 -0.97 -8.34 6.75
N PHE A 75 -1.84 -7.38 7.09
CA PHE A 75 -2.54 -6.52 6.14
C PHE A 75 -1.80 -5.19 5.89
N SER A 76 -0.70 -4.95 6.59
CA SER A 76 0.11 -3.75 6.39
C SER A 76 0.83 -3.81 5.03
N ALA A 77 0.86 -2.68 4.35
CA ALA A 77 1.54 -2.52 3.08
C ALA A 77 2.21 -1.15 3.01
N THR A 78 3.31 -1.08 2.26
CA THR A 78 4.02 0.17 2.00
C THR A 78 3.95 0.47 0.51
N ARG A 79 3.63 1.74 0.16
CA ARG A 79 3.53 2.17 -1.23
C ARG A 79 3.90 3.64 -1.37
N ALA A 80 4.60 3.99 -2.45
CA ALA A 80 4.75 5.37 -2.86
C ALA A 80 3.40 5.91 -3.35
N LEU A 81 3.05 7.12 -2.96
CA LEU A 81 1.83 7.76 -3.41
C LEU A 81 2.04 8.37 -4.81
N LEU A 82 1.05 8.20 -5.66
CA LEU A 82 1.08 8.75 -7.03
C LEU A 82 0.77 10.24 -6.98
N TYR A 83 1.70 11.04 -7.47
CA TYR A 83 1.59 12.50 -7.52
C TYR A 83 0.71 12.94 -8.70
N ARG A 84 -0.29 13.79 -8.42
CA ARG A 84 -1.20 14.34 -9.43
C ARG A 84 -0.98 15.80 -9.77
N GLY A 85 -0.08 16.45 -9.09
CA GLY A 85 0.12 17.89 -9.17
C GLY A 85 -0.50 18.65 -8.01
N SER A 86 -0.06 19.88 -7.79
CA SER A 86 -0.57 20.79 -6.75
C SER A 86 -0.62 20.16 -5.35
N SER A 87 0.43 19.42 -4.99
CA SER A 87 0.55 18.73 -3.68
C SER A 87 -0.51 17.65 -3.41
N LEU A 88 -1.22 17.24 -4.46
CA LEU A 88 -2.24 16.19 -4.39
C LEU A 88 -1.62 14.84 -4.74
N TYR A 89 -1.92 13.85 -3.91
CA TYR A 89 -1.46 12.47 -4.06
C TYR A 89 -2.63 11.49 -3.99
N ASP A 90 -2.58 10.44 -4.80
CA ASP A 90 -3.55 9.35 -4.74
C ASP A 90 -3.15 8.33 -3.70
N LEU A 91 -4.13 7.90 -2.90
CA LEU A 91 -4.02 6.72 -2.07
C LEU A 91 -4.22 5.44 -2.90
N PRO A 92 -3.61 4.32 -2.49
CA PRO A 92 -3.85 3.03 -3.13
C PRO A 92 -5.33 2.65 -3.11
N GLU A 93 -5.82 2.02 -4.20
CA GLU A 93 -7.24 1.63 -4.31
C GLU A 93 -7.70 0.68 -3.19
N ASN A 94 -6.79 -0.15 -2.68
CA ASN A 94 -7.07 -1.13 -1.63
C ASN A 94 -6.81 -0.59 -0.22
N TYR A 95 -6.66 0.70 -0.06
CA TYR A 95 -6.44 1.34 1.23
C TYR A 95 -7.67 1.24 2.13
N TYR A 96 -7.43 0.86 3.39
CA TYR A 96 -8.43 0.88 4.46
C TYR A 96 -8.11 1.97 5.49
N LEU A 97 -6.90 1.95 6.06
CA LEU A 97 -6.45 2.90 7.08
C LEU A 97 -4.99 3.29 6.84
N ILE A 98 -4.69 4.57 6.94
CA ILE A 98 -3.31 5.06 6.90
C ILE A 98 -2.71 4.92 8.30
N ASN A 99 -1.59 4.21 8.39
CA ASN A 99 -0.79 4.14 9.60
C ASN A 99 0.14 5.34 9.67
N LYS A 100 0.90 5.58 8.60
CA LYS A 100 1.93 6.61 8.57
C LYS A 100 2.20 7.06 7.13
N ILE A 101 2.50 8.34 6.96
CA ILE A 101 3.02 8.89 5.71
C ILE A 101 4.38 9.51 5.99
N ASN A 102 5.36 9.15 5.20
CA ASN A 102 6.72 9.65 5.28
C ASN A 102 7.08 10.43 4.01
N TYR A 103 7.81 11.51 4.20
CA TYR A 103 8.43 12.30 3.15
C TYR A 103 9.93 12.01 3.11
N TYR A 104 10.42 11.61 1.94
CA TYR A 104 11.82 11.37 1.65
C TYR A 104 12.39 12.60 0.94
N ASN A 105 13.13 13.40 1.66
CA ASN A 105 13.57 14.72 1.19
C ASN A 105 14.69 14.67 0.13
N THR A 106 15.29 13.50 -0.11
CA THR A 106 16.42 13.39 -1.03
C THR A 106 16.13 12.38 -2.13
N VAL A 107 15.86 12.89 -3.33
CA VAL A 107 15.89 12.09 -4.56
C VAL A 107 17.36 11.97 -4.98
N ILE A 108 17.81 10.74 -5.25
CA ILE A 108 19.15 10.44 -5.73
C ILE A 108 19.17 10.58 -7.24
N THR A 109 18.31 9.82 -7.92
CA THR A 109 18.18 9.86 -9.37
C THR A 109 16.79 9.44 -9.82
N THR A 110 16.43 9.82 -11.04
CA THR A 110 15.19 9.44 -11.72
C THR A 110 15.50 9.04 -13.14
N GLY A 111 14.72 8.16 -13.72
CA GLY A 111 14.90 7.72 -15.10
C GLY A 111 13.74 6.86 -15.58
N SER A 112 13.94 6.20 -16.72
CA SER A 112 12.97 5.30 -17.30
C SER A 112 13.65 3.97 -17.69
N THR A 113 12.97 2.86 -17.41
CA THR A 113 13.52 1.52 -17.68
C THR A 113 13.74 1.29 -19.17
N THR A 114 14.93 0.84 -19.55
CA THR A 114 15.28 0.46 -20.92
C THR A 114 15.24 -1.04 -21.15
N ASN A 115 15.25 -1.82 -20.06
CA ASN A 115 15.08 -3.26 -20.07
C ASN A 115 14.36 -3.71 -18.79
N PHE A 116 13.83 -4.93 -18.76
CA PHE A 116 13.19 -5.50 -17.58
C PHE A 116 13.59 -6.96 -17.39
N GLY A 117 13.61 -7.38 -16.14
CA GLY A 117 13.92 -8.75 -15.73
C GLY A 117 13.51 -8.98 -14.29
N THR A 118 13.57 -10.20 -13.82
CA THR A 118 13.21 -10.53 -12.44
C THR A 118 14.13 -9.82 -11.45
N ASN A 119 13.54 -8.97 -10.60
CA ASN A 119 14.24 -8.16 -9.59
C ASN A 119 15.34 -7.24 -10.18
N LEU A 120 15.17 -6.81 -11.41
CA LEU A 120 16.14 -6.02 -12.16
C LEU A 120 15.58 -4.63 -12.47
N LEU A 121 16.41 -3.60 -12.31
CA LEU A 121 16.23 -2.28 -12.89
C LEU A 121 17.43 -2.03 -13.83
N GLU A 122 17.15 -1.88 -15.10
CA GLU A 122 18.13 -1.53 -16.12
C GLU A 122 17.72 -0.28 -16.87
N ASP A 123 18.63 0.71 -16.90
CA ASP A 123 18.48 1.95 -17.63
C ASP A 123 19.82 2.32 -18.25
N ASN A 124 19.91 2.18 -19.58
CA ASN A 124 21.13 2.45 -20.33
C ASN A 124 21.58 3.92 -20.33
N THR A 125 20.73 4.81 -19.84
CA THR A 125 21.02 6.24 -19.71
C THR A 125 21.40 6.65 -18.30
N ALA A 126 21.23 5.77 -17.33
CA ALA A 126 21.49 6.02 -15.92
C ALA A 126 22.99 6.05 -15.58
N THR A 127 23.30 6.66 -14.44
CA THR A 127 24.66 6.77 -13.86
C THR A 127 24.63 6.42 -12.38
N PHE A 128 24.14 5.21 -12.04
CA PHE A 128 23.85 4.80 -10.67
C PHE A 128 25.05 4.87 -9.71
N ILE A 129 26.24 4.48 -10.16
CA ILE A 129 27.43 4.54 -9.33
C ILE A 129 27.88 6.01 -9.17
N THR A 130 27.86 6.78 -10.26
CA THR A 130 28.22 8.22 -10.26
C THR A 130 27.23 9.03 -9.42
N ASP A 131 25.94 8.68 -9.46
CA ASP A 131 24.88 9.30 -8.65
C ASP A 131 24.91 8.85 -7.19
N ASN A 132 25.85 7.96 -6.84
CA ASN A 132 26.00 7.42 -5.49
C ASN A 132 24.76 6.66 -4.98
N VAL A 133 24.13 5.90 -5.84
CA VAL A 133 23.10 4.93 -5.44
C VAL A 133 23.72 3.86 -4.56
N GLN A 134 23.12 3.55 -3.43
CA GLN A 134 23.62 2.60 -2.44
C GLN A 134 22.62 1.48 -2.19
N VAL A 135 23.16 0.34 -1.73
CA VAL A 135 22.34 -0.76 -1.22
C VAL A 135 21.47 -0.26 -0.06
N GLY A 136 20.20 -0.57 -0.11
CA GLY A 136 19.21 -0.10 0.85
C GLY A 136 18.45 1.16 0.42
N ASN A 137 18.84 1.85 -0.66
CA ASN A 137 18.02 2.92 -1.22
C ASN A 137 16.69 2.37 -1.71
N LEU A 138 15.67 3.17 -1.70
CA LEU A 138 14.32 2.80 -2.12
C LEU A 138 14.07 3.26 -3.55
N VAL A 139 13.65 2.33 -4.38
CA VAL A 139 13.22 2.56 -5.76
C VAL A 139 11.70 2.48 -5.81
N SER A 140 11.07 3.47 -6.41
CA SER A 140 9.62 3.46 -6.68
C SER A 140 9.36 3.40 -8.18
N ASN A 141 8.34 2.63 -8.54
CA ASN A 141 7.75 2.65 -9.87
C ASN A 141 6.71 3.79 -9.88
N ASP A 142 6.91 4.78 -10.73
CA ASP A 142 6.14 6.02 -10.70
C ASP A 142 4.73 5.89 -11.32
N GLU A 143 4.46 4.78 -12.03
CA GLU A 143 3.12 4.49 -12.55
C GLU A 143 2.25 3.72 -11.56
N THR A 144 2.85 2.74 -10.85
CA THR A 144 2.10 1.85 -9.96
C THR A 144 2.21 2.22 -8.48
N GLY A 145 3.22 3.03 -8.11
CA GLY A 145 3.56 3.35 -6.73
C GLY A 145 4.17 2.18 -5.95
N LEU A 146 4.43 1.04 -6.59
CA LEU A 146 5.15 -0.06 -5.96
C LEU A 146 6.58 0.35 -5.67
N SER A 147 7.17 -0.22 -4.63
CA SER A 147 8.54 0.10 -4.24
C SER A 147 9.33 -1.14 -3.85
N ALA A 148 10.64 -1.08 -4.07
CA ALA A 148 11.60 -2.12 -3.71
C ALA A 148 12.91 -1.48 -3.24
N PHE A 149 13.68 -2.22 -2.45
CA PHE A 149 15.00 -1.78 -2.02
C PHE A 149 16.07 -2.23 -3.00
N VAL A 150 17.10 -1.41 -3.20
CA VAL A 150 18.31 -1.80 -3.91
C VAL A 150 19.05 -2.85 -3.07
N THR A 151 19.28 -4.03 -3.64
CA THR A 151 20.04 -5.12 -3.01
C THR A 151 21.47 -5.19 -3.49
N ALA A 152 21.74 -4.77 -4.72
CA ALA A 152 23.09 -4.62 -5.25
C ALA A 152 23.13 -3.56 -6.35
N VAL A 153 24.22 -2.81 -6.42
CA VAL A 153 24.57 -1.93 -7.54
C VAL A 153 25.56 -2.69 -8.42
N VAL A 154 25.12 -3.12 -9.60
CA VAL A 154 25.92 -3.97 -10.49
C VAL A 154 26.80 -3.13 -11.40
N SER A 155 26.23 -2.08 -11.98
CA SER A 155 26.92 -1.17 -12.90
C SER A 155 26.31 0.23 -12.85
N GLU A 156 26.78 1.13 -13.73
CA GLU A 156 26.16 2.44 -13.93
C GLU A 156 24.72 2.35 -14.43
N THR A 157 24.38 1.27 -15.09
CA THR A 157 23.09 1.11 -15.78
C THR A 157 22.23 -0.01 -15.22
N GLU A 158 22.70 -0.72 -14.16
CA GLU A 158 22.03 -1.92 -13.66
C GLU A 158 22.01 -2.00 -12.14
N LEU A 159 20.82 -2.23 -11.57
CA LEU A 159 20.58 -2.46 -10.14
C LEU A 159 19.79 -3.76 -9.93
N ASN A 160 20.12 -4.49 -8.88
CA ASN A 160 19.28 -5.56 -8.37
C ASN A 160 18.37 -5.05 -7.27
N LEU A 161 17.10 -5.49 -7.30
CA LEU A 161 16.04 -5.08 -6.39
C LEU A 161 15.59 -6.22 -5.48
N SER A 162 14.95 -5.89 -4.37
CA SER A 162 14.40 -6.87 -3.43
C SER A 162 13.15 -7.59 -3.96
N ASN A 163 12.42 -6.95 -4.86
CA ASN A 163 11.19 -7.45 -5.46
C ASN A 163 11.15 -7.10 -6.94
N ASP A 164 10.38 -7.87 -7.70
CA ASP A 164 10.09 -7.57 -9.10
C ASP A 164 9.16 -6.36 -9.21
N LEU A 165 9.71 -5.27 -9.73
CA LEU A 165 9.06 -3.95 -9.75
C LEU A 165 8.68 -3.51 -11.17
N PHE A 166 9.42 -4.00 -12.17
CA PHE A 166 9.29 -3.57 -13.55
C PHE A 166 9.05 -4.75 -14.48
N ASN A 167 7.94 -4.73 -15.20
CA ASN A 167 7.53 -5.77 -16.13
C ASN A 167 7.35 -5.25 -17.57
N LEU A 168 7.63 -3.97 -17.79
CA LEU A 168 7.52 -3.29 -19.08
C LEU A 168 8.71 -2.34 -19.29
N LEU A 169 8.94 -1.95 -20.54
CA LEU A 169 9.92 -0.92 -20.93
C LEU A 169 9.30 0.47 -20.80
N GLY A 170 10.15 1.46 -20.55
CA GLY A 170 9.74 2.87 -20.53
C GLY A 170 8.95 3.25 -19.28
N ILE A 171 9.02 2.46 -18.21
CA ILE A 171 8.41 2.80 -16.92
C ILE A 171 9.33 3.76 -16.18
N ASP A 172 8.77 4.88 -15.77
CA ASP A 172 9.50 5.87 -14.98
C ASP A 172 9.72 5.38 -13.55
N TYR A 173 10.90 5.71 -13.01
CA TYR A 173 11.27 5.37 -11.65
C TYR A 173 11.91 6.54 -10.92
N THR A 174 11.76 6.54 -9.59
CA THR A 174 12.44 7.48 -8.69
C THR A 174 13.21 6.69 -7.63
N ILE A 175 14.47 7.04 -7.43
CA ILE A 175 15.33 6.47 -6.36
C ILE A 175 15.51 7.51 -5.27
N VAL A 176 15.15 7.16 -4.04
CA VAL A 176 15.26 8.04 -2.86
C VAL A 176 16.21 7.48 -1.82
N SER A 177 16.86 8.38 -1.11
CA SER A 177 17.72 8.02 0.02
C SER A 177 16.88 7.56 1.20
N THR A 178 17.27 6.44 1.79
CA THR A 178 16.69 5.90 3.02
C THR A 178 17.44 6.30 4.28
N ASN A 179 18.33 7.28 4.18
CA ASN A 179 19.04 7.79 5.36
C ASN A 179 18.02 8.39 6.36
N PRO A 180 18.02 7.97 7.64
CA PRO A 180 17.08 8.47 8.63
C PRO A 180 17.08 10.00 8.79
N SER A 181 18.19 10.66 8.50
CA SER A 181 18.28 12.15 8.55
C SER A 181 17.46 12.85 7.47
N THR A 182 17.13 12.15 6.38
CA THR A 182 16.40 12.69 5.22
C THR A 182 14.92 12.32 5.22
N ILE A 183 14.49 11.44 6.12
CA ILE A 183 13.10 11.00 6.23
C ILE A 183 12.38 11.87 7.24
N ARG A 184 11.21 12.38 6.86
CA ARG A 184 10.31 13.16 7.74
C ARG A 184 8.94 12.52 7.77
N GLU A 185 8.38 12.41 8.97
CA GLU A 185 6.98 12.03 9.13
C GLU A 185 6.09 13.20 8.75
N ILE A 186 5.05 12.94 8.00
CA ILE A 186 4.03 13.93 7.65
C ILE A 186 2.89 13.79 8.65
N GLU A 187 2.61 14.85 9.41
CA GLU A 187 1.58 14.86 10.45
C GLU A 187 0.17 14.96 9.85
N ARG A 188 -0.75 14.14 10.32
CA ARG A 188 -2.16 14.24 9.93
C ARG A 188 -2.82 15.44 10.59
N VAL A 189 -3.43 16.29 9.79
CA VAL A 189 -4.18 17.47 10.26
C VAL A 189 -5.60 17.41 9.72
N SER A 190 -6.58 17.88 10.49
CA SER A 190 -7.96 18.04 9.99
C SER A 190 -8.06 19.18 9.01
N GLN A 191 -9.03 19.10 8.07
CA GLN A 191 -9.26 20.15 7.08
C GLN A 191 -9.50 21.52 7.70
N ASN A 192 -10.21 21.60 8.81
CA ASN A 192 -10.46 22.87 9.49
C ASN A 192 -9.17 23.46 10.08
N LYS A 193 -8.34 22.61 10.68
CA LYS A 193 -7.09 23.05 11.31
C LYS A 193 -6.06 23.55 10.31
N ILE A 194 -5.99 22.95 9.12
CA ILE A 194 -5.01 23.36 8.11
C ILE A 194 -5.20 24.81 7.64
N PHE A 195 -6.44 25.30 7.56
CA PHE A 195 -6.71 26.70 7.22
C PHE A 195 -6.13 27.66 8.25
N TYR A 196 -6.22 27.32 9.53
CA TYR A 196 -5.60 28.14 10.59
C TYR A 196 -4.08 28.07 10.55
N LEU A 197 -3.51 26.88 10.29
CA LEU A 197 -2.06 26.75 10.17
C LEU A 197 -1.51 27.54 8.98
N ASN A 198 -2.20 27.51 7.83
CA ASN A 198 -1.79 28.22 6.63
C ASN A 198 -1.97 29.74 6.72
N SER A 199 -2.77 30.25 7.65
CA SER A 199 -3.04 31.69 7.81
C SER A 199 -1.89 32.45 8.50
N SER A 200 -0.95 31.75 9.14
CA SER A 200 0.14 32.38 9.87
C SER A 200 1.51 31.83 9.41
N PRO A 201 2.47 32.70 9.08
CA PRO A 201 3.82 32.26 8.71
C PRO A 201 4.55 31.48 9.81
N LEU A 202 4.14 31.65 11.07
CA LEU A 202 4.75 30.98 12.22
C LEU A 202 4.26 29.52 12.37
N THR A 203 3.05 29.24 11.92
CA THR A 203 2.42 27.92 12.06
C THR A 203 2.29 27.16 10.74
N TYR A 204 2.67 27.80 9.64
CA TYR A 204 2.63 27.20 8.31
C TYR A 204 3.51 25.93 8.23
N PRO A 205 2.99 24.81 7.70
CA PRO A 205 3.79 23.60 7.50
C PRO A 205 5.02 23.87 6.65
N THR A 206 6.14 23.31 7.03
CA THR A 206 7.42 23.44 6.31
C THR A 206 7.91 22.07 5.86
N ALA A 207 8.88 22.01 4.95
CA ALA A 207 9.49 20.74 4.54
C ALA A 207 10.15 19.97 5.70
N MET A 208 10.46 20.66 6.82
CA MET A 208 10.97 20.04 8.04
C MET A 208 9.85 19.46 8.89
N TYR A 209 8.68 20.07 8.88
CA TYR A 209 7.48 19.69 9.62
C TYR A 209 6.27 19.69 8.67
N PRO A 210 6.23 18.72 7.74
CA PRO A 210 5.14 18.66 6.77
C PRO A 210 3.86 18.14 7.42
N ALA A 211 2.74 18.53 6.83
CA ALA A 211 1.41 18.09 7.26
C ALA A 211 0.60 17.57 6.09
N TYR A 212 -0.35 16.69 6.34
CA TYR A 212 -1.28 16.23 5.31
C TYR A 212 -2.73 16.29 5.78
N VAL A 213 -3.61 16.42 4.81
CA VAL A 213 -5.06 16.37 4.98
C VAL A 213 -5.63 15.27 4.10
N LEU A 214 -6.53 14.48 4.64
CA LEU A 214 -7.29 13.50 3.86
C LEU A 214 -8.36 14.21 3.05
N GLY A 215 -8.47 13.83 1.79
CA GLY A 215 -9.30 14.52 0.80
C GLY A 215 -8.53 15.69 0.19
N GLY A 216 -8.86 16.00 -1.02
CA GLY A 216 -8.31 17.12 -1.77
C GLY A 216 -9.40 17.86 -2.48
N ALA A 217 -9.03 18.92 -3.18
CA ALA A 217 -9.91 19.59 -4.10
C ALA A 217 -10.44 18.59 -5.12
N ASP A 218 -11.74 18.57 -5.29
CA ASP A 218 -12.40 17.76 -6.29
C ASP A 218 -11.80 18.06 -7.67
N GLY A 219 -11.29 17.01 -8.29
CA GLY A 219 -10.61 17.16 -9.57
C GLY A 219 -11.55 17.64 -10.65
N THR A 220 -10.97 18.22 -11.68
CA THR A 220 -11.60 18.69 -12.91
C THR A 220 -12.66 17.71 -13.42
N ALA A 221 -13.81 18.23 -13.83
CA ALA A 221 -14.89 17.47 -14.45
C ALA A 221 -14.36 16.56 -15.57
N GLY A 222 -14.52 15.25 -15.40
CA GLY A 222 -14.01 14.22 -16.33
C GLY A 222 -12.96 13.27 -15.75
N SER A 223 -12.42 13.52 -14.58
CA SER A 223 -11.58 12.56 -13.88
C SER A 223 -12.46 11.52 -13.18
N SER A 224 -12.31 10.25 -13.51
CA SER A 224 -13.05 9.13 -12.90
C SER A 224 -12.61 8.82 -11.46
N ASN A 225 -12.18 9.84 -10.73
CA ASN A 225 -11.71 9.63 -9.38
C ASN A 225 -12.85 9.56 -8.39
N THR A 226 -12.95 8.41 -7.81
CA THR A 226 -13.80 8.13 -6.67
C THR A 226 -13.42 9.08 -5.54
N PHE A 227 -14.37 9.87 -5.09
CA PHE A 227 -14.26 10.76 -3.92
C PHE A 227 -13.57 10.03 -2.75
N GLY A 228 -12.56 10.66 -2.16
CA GLY A 228 -12.05 10.27 -0.86
C GLY A 228 -10.70 9.54 -0.85
N ASN A 229 -10.14 9.15 -1.99
CA ASN A 229 -8.86 8.42 -2.03
C ASN A 229 -7.66 9.33 -2.34
N THR A 230 -7.69 10.58 -1.89
CA THR A 230 -6.61 11.54 -2.12
C THR A 230 -6.09 12.11 -0.81
N VAL A 231 -4.84 12.54 -0.83
CA VAL A 231 -4.16 13.24 0.26
C VAL A 231 -3.55 14.51 -0.29
N THR A 232 -3.79 15.61 0.38
CA THR A 232 -3.11 16.88 0.09
C THR A 232 -1.98 17.06 1.10
N VAL A 233 -0.76 17.26 0.62
CA VAL A 233 0.44 17.43 1.44
C VAL A 233 0.85 18.90 1.45
N TYR A 234 1.22 19.39 2.60
CA TYR A 234 1.74 20.74 2.82
C TYR A 234 3.18 20.69 3.38
N PRO A 235 4.08 21.61 2.97
CA PRO A 235 3.87 22.70 2.02
C PRO A 235 3.83 22.22 0.56
N ASP A 236 3.34 23.10 -0.32
CA ASP A 236 3.24 22.85 -1.76
C ASP A 236 4.60 22.56 -2.45
N SER A 237 5.71 22.89 -1.78
CA SER A 237 7.06 22.54 -2.25
C SER A 237 7.35 21.02 -2.20
N ILE A 238 6.54 20.23 -1.49
CA ILE A 238 6.56 18.77 -1.52
C ILE A 238 5.65 18.32 -2.65
N GLY A 239 6.16 18.32 -3.87
CA GLY A 239 5.35 18.07 -5.05
C GLY A 239 6.11 17.29 -6.11
N THR A 240 6.76 16.18 -5.72
CA THR A 240 7.52 15.33 -6.64
C THR A 240 7.09 13.89 -6.50
N GLN A 241 6.99 13.18 -7.62
CA GLN A 241 6.70 11.76 -7.65
C GLN A 241 7.76 10.96 -6.86
N GLY A 242 7.36 9.89 -6.20
CA GLY A 242 8.26 8.97 -5.50
C GLY A 242 8.75 9.42 -4.12
N MET A 243 8.57 10.69 -3.72
CA MET A 243 9.06 11.22 -2.43
C MET A 243 8.13 10.98 -1.25
N VAL A 244 6.85 10.73 -1.48
CA VAL A 244 5.85 10.52 -0.42
C VAL A 244 5.44 9.05 -0.39
N ILE A 245 5.73 8.39 0.73
CA ILE A 245 5.51 6.96 0.90
C ILE A 245 4.58 6.75 2.08
N THR A 246 3.54 5.95 1.88
CA THR A 246 2.58 5.60 2.90
C THR A 246 2.76 4.17 3.39
N GLN A 247 2.65 3.99 4.70
CA GLN A 247 2.35 2.71 5.32
C GLN A 247 0.87 2.69 5.67
N TYR A 248 0.16 1.69 5.19
CA TYR A 248 -1.28 1.61 5.34
C TYR A 248 -1.74 0.17 5.55
N ILE A 249 -2.90 0.02 6.14
CA ILE A 249 -3.60 -1.25 6.22
C ILE A 249 -4.47 -1.34 4.96
N ARG A 250 -4.30 -2.42 4.23
CA ARG A 250 -5.07 -2.70 3.02
C ARG A 250 -6.29 -3.56 3.32
N TYR A 251 -7.33 -3.43 2.52
CA TYR A 251 -8.38 -4.44 2.48
C TYR A 251 -7.82 -5.80 2.10
N PRO A 252 -8.39 -6.89 2.61
CA PRO A 252 -8.02 -8.22 2.18
C PRO A 252 -8.26 -8.38 0.66
N ARG A 253 -7.43 -9.19 0.02
CA ARG A 253 -7.59 -9.48 -1.41
C ARG A 253 -8.93 -10.16 -1.65
N VAL A 254 -9.63 -9.75 -2.70
CA VAL A 254 -10.90 -10.37 -3.08
C VAL A 254 -10.65 -11.82 -3.48
N PRO A 255 -11.29 -12.81 -2.82
CA PRO A 255 -11.19 -14.20 -3.22
C PRO A 255 -11.82 -14.36 -4.60
N ASN A 256 -11.12 -15.03 -5.50
CA ASN A 256 -11.61 -15.32 -6.83
C ASN A 256 -11.44 -16.81 -7.12
N TRP A 257 -12.57 -17.53 -7.15
CA TRP A 257 -12.60 -18.91 -7.58
C TRP A 257 -13.19 -18.97 -8.99
N THR A 258 -12.40 -19.47 -9.92
CA THR A 258 -12.80 -19.65 -11.31
C THR A 258 -12.56 -21.09 -11.75
N TYR A 259 -13.18 -21.50 -12.84
CA TYR A 259 -12.91 -22.77 -13.48
C TYR A 259 -12.91 -22.60 -14.99
N VAL A 260 -12.08 -23.36 -15.66
CA VAL A 260 -12.05 -23.46 -17.11
C VAL A 260 -12.70 -24.77 -17.51
N GLN A 261 -13.67 -24.70 -18.42
CA GLN A 261 -14.27 -25.90 -18.98
C GLN A 261 -13.38 -26.44 -20.10
N VAL A 262 -12.78 -27.61 -19.86
CA VAL A 262 -11.97 -28.33 -20.85
C VAL A 262 -12.78 -29.55 -21.34
N GLY A 263 -13.41 -29.41 -22.49
CA GLY A 263 -14.28 -30.47 -23.04
C GLY A 263 -15.58 -30.64 -22.24
N ILE A 264 -15.93 -31.89 -21.88
CA ILE A 264 -17.12 -32.21 -21.10
C ILE A 264 -16.89 -32.06 -19.59
N ASN A 265 -15.64 -32.00 -19.15
CA ASN A 265 -15.25 -31.87 -17.76
C ASN A 265 -14.94 -30.44 -17.41
N GLN A 266 -15.41 -30.01 -16.24
CA GLN A 266 -15.04 -28.72 -15.63
C GLN A 266 -13.90 -28.95 -14.67
N GLU A 267 -12.77 -28.34 -14.91
CA GLU A 267 -11.65 -28.33 -13.97
C GLU A 267 -11.54 -26.97 -13.29
N PRO A 268 -11.36 -26.95 -11.93
CA PRO A 268 -11.12 -25.68 -11.24
C PRO A 268 -9.78 -25.09 -11.66
N SER A 269 -9.79 -23.86 -12.07
CA SER A 269 -8.57 -23.09 -12.28
C SER A 269 -7.98 -22.70 -10.91
N LEU A 270 -6.71 -22.93 -10.73
CA LEU A 270 -5.93 -22.45 -9.58
C LEU A 270 -5.37 -21.09 -9.97
N ASP A 271 -5.88 -20.02 -9.34
CA ASP A 271 -5.24 -18.70 -9.37
C ASP A 271 -4.27 -18.54 -8.20
#